data_9e8688ae92ec73fb41230fa8314f7796
#
_entry.id   9e8688ae92ec73fb41230fa8314f7796
#
_cell.length_a   1.000
_cell.length_b   1.000
_cell.length_c   1.000
_cell.angle_alpha   90.00
_cell.angle_beta   90.00
_cell.angle_gamma   90.00
#
_symmetry.space_group_name_H-M   'P 1'
#
loop_
_entity.id
_entity.type
_entity.pdbx_description
1 polymer ?
#
loop_
_entity_poly.entity_id
_entity_poly.type
_entity_poly.pdbx_seq_one_letter_code
_entity_poly.pdbx_strand_id
1 'polypeptide(L)'
;MKKVFPLVFALSALFSGQLLADPESDREAFVKYFEQRFPDVALENYANGIYALDKPAYEQWLQIEEFPPYELAIEEGEQLFNTPFANGKGYADCFPDGGIGIRQNYPYFDTDRGEVVTLEYAINLCREAN
;
A
#
# COMPACT_ATOMS: atom_id res chain seq x y z
N MET A 1 65.39 -3.04 -2.78
CA MET A 1 64.06 -3.32 -2.26
C MET A 1 63.05 -2.54 -3.09
N LYS A 2 62.47 -3.16 -4.10
CA LYS A 2 61.69 -2.50 -5.18
C LYS A 2 60.20 -2.75 -5.00
N LYS A 3 59.47 -1.70 -4.71
CA LYS A 3 58.14 -1.27 -5.11
C LYS A 3 57.24 -2.33 -5.81
N VAL A 4 56.45 -3.07 -5.03
CA VAL A 4 55.40 -3.99 -5.54
C VAL A 4 54.00 -3.54 -5.02
N PHE A 5 53.82 -2.29 -4.60
CA PHE A 5 52.61 -1.86 -3.88
C PHE A 5 51.46 -1.17 -4.68
N PRO A 6 51.57 -0.87 -5.99
CA PRO A 6 50.43 -0.26 -6.66
C PRO A 6 49.53 -1.25 -7.47
N LEU A 7 49.93 -2.53 -7.62
CA LEU A 7 49.22 -3.43 -8.50
C LEU A 7 48.00 -4.14 -7.86
N VAL A 8 47.98 -4.23 -6.53
CA VAL A 8 46.91 -4.90 -5.78
C VAL A 8 45.66 -4.01 -5.62
N PHE A 9 45.81 -2.69 -5.67
CA PHE A 9 44.68 -1.76 -5.51
C PHE A 9 43.84 -1.56 -6.81
N ALA A 10 44.40 -1.90 -7.97
CA ALA A 10 43.71 -1.75 -9.24
C ALA A 10 42.78 -2.94 -9.57
N LEU A 11 42.97 -4.08 -8.91
CA LEU A 11 42.16 -5.29 -9.20
C LEU A 11 40.86 -5.35 -8.38
N SER A 12 40.75 -4.61 -7.30
CA SER A 12 39.52 -4.57 -6.46
C SER A 12 38.43 -3.65 -7.02
N ALA A 13 38.71 -2.78 -7.95
CA ALA A 13 37.73 -1.86 -8.55
C ALA A 13 36.88 -2.51 -9.69
N LEU A 14 37.21 -3.73 -10.13
CA LEU A 14 36.53 -4.39 -11.25
C LEU A 14 35.38 -5.30 -10.81
N PHE A 15 35.13 -5.45 -9.52
CA PHE A 15 34.03 -6.29 -8.97
C PHE A 15 32.87 -5.50 -8.38
N SER A 16 32.76 -4.20 -8.63
CA SER A 16 31.52 -3.48 -8.38
C SER A 16 30.51 -3.82 -9.49
N GLY A 17 30.11 -5.08 -9.58
CA GLY A 17 28.90 -5.45 -10.28
C GLY A 17 27.76 -4.65 -9.65
N GLN A 18 27.22 -3.67 -10.35
CA GLN A 18 25.99 -3.04 -9.96
C GLN A 18 24.94 -4.16 -9.94
N LEU A 19 24.55 -4.57 -8.74
CA LEU A 19 23.31 -5.30 -8.54
C LEU A 19 22.19 -4.32 -8.92
N LEU A 20 21.89 -4.26 -10.21
CA LEU A 20 20.70 -3.60 -10.68
C LEU A 20 19.55 -4.46 -10.15
N ALA A 21 18.83 -3.94 -9.15
CA ALA A 21 17.55 -4.51 -8.77
C ALA A 21 16.65 -4.47 -10.01
N ASP A 22 16.16 -5.63 -10.42
CA ASP A 22 15.15 -5.74 -11.48
C ASP A 22 13.81 -6.11 -10.83
N PRO A 23 12.97 -5.12 -10.53
CA PRO A 23 11.69 -5.35 -9.85
C PRO A 23 10.77 -6.32 -10.61
N GLU A 24 10.84 -6.36 -11.93
CA GLU A 24 10.02 -7.27 -12.72
C GLU A 24 10.51 -8.71 -12.61
N SER A 25 11.80 -8.94 -12.70
CA SER A 25 12.40 -10.26 -12.48
C SER A 25 12.11 -10.77 -11.07
N ASP A 26 12.21 -9.90 -10.06
CA ASP A 26 11.91 -10.24 -8.67
C ASP A 26 10.41 -10.57 -8.50
N ARG A 27 9.53 -9.80 -9.12
CA ARG A 27 8.08 -10.06 -9.13
C ARG A 27 7.77 -11.42 -9.75
N GLU A 28 8.34 -11.73 -10.91
CA GLU A 28 8.13 -13.01 -11.59
C GLU A 28 8.66 -14.18 -10.76
N ALA A 29 9.85 -14.05 -10.17
CA ALA A 29 10.42 -15.06 -9.29
C ALA A 29 9.54 -15.31 -8.05
N PHE A 30 8.97 -14.24 -7.48
CA PHE A 30 8.06 -14.31 -6.35
C PHE A 30 6.75 -15.03 -6.71
N VAL A 31 6.11 -14.66 -7.81
CA VAL A 31 4.89 -15.32 -8.31
C VAL A 31 5.16 -16.81 -8.53
N LYS A 32 6.22 -17.15 -9.27
CA LYS A 32 6.59 -18.54 -9.55
C LYS A 32 6.85 -19.36 -8.29
N TYR A 33 7.48 -18.74 -7.27
CA TYR A 33 7.71 -19.40 -5.98
C TYR A 33 6.38 -19.80 -5.33
N PHE A 34 5.40 -18.91 -5.28
CA PHE A 34 4.11 -19.18 -4.66
C PHE A 34 3.26 -20.17 -5.45
N GLU A 35 3.25 -20.09 -6.79
CA GLU A 35 2.59 -21.07 -7.65
C GLU A 35 3.15 -22.49 -7.44
N GLN A 36 4.46 -22.61 -7.27
CA GLN A 36 5.09 -23.91 -6.97
C GLN A 36 4.79 -24.39 -5.55
N ARG A 37 4.67 -23.46 -4.60
CA ARG A 37 4.40 -23.78 -3.19
C ARG A 37 2.95 -24.18 -2.94
N PHE A 38 2.03 -23.61 -3.71
CA PHE A 38 0.58 -23.79 -3.58
C PHE A 38 -0.06 -24.05 -4.95
N PRO A 39 0.22 -25.20 -5.59
CA PRO A 39 -0.19 -25.47 -6.97
C PRO A 39 -1.70 -25.53 -7.18
N ASP A 40 -2.46 -25.75 -6.11
CA ASP A 40 -3.93 -25.83 -6.13
C ASP A 40 -4.61 -24.45 -5.94
N VAL A 41 -3.83 -23.39 -5.77
CA VAL A 41 -4.34 -22.02 -5.58
C VAL A 41 -4.12 -21.22 -6.86
N ALA A 42 -5.20 -20.84 -7.52
CA ALA A 42 -5.12 -19.96 -8.68
C ALA A 42 -4.62 -18.56 -8.29
N LEU A 43 -3.87 -17.90 -9.20
CA LEU A 43 -3.21 -16.63 -8.91
C LEU A 43 -4.18 -15.54 -8.43
N GLU A 44 -5.36 -15.46 -9.03
CA GLU A 44 -6.42 -14.52 -8.64
C GLU A 44 -6.89 -14.70 -7.18
N ASN A 45 -6.79 -15.90 -6.64
CA ASN A 45 -7.22 -16.20 -5.28
C ASN A 45 -6.22 -15.72 -4.22
N TYR A 46 -4.98 -15.37 -4.61
CA TYR A 46 -4.03 -14.81 -3.65
C TYR A 46 -4.48 -13.47 -3.07
N ALA A 47 -5.40 -12.76 -3.75
CA ALA A 47 -6.04 -11.55 -3.23
C ALA A 47 -6.82 -11.82 -1.92
N ASN A 48 -7.26 -13.06 -1.70
CA ASN A 48 -7.98 -13.47 -0.49
C ASN A 48 -7.04 -13.77 0.71
N GLY A 49 -5.71 -13.67 0.52
CA GLY A 49 -4.74 -13.93 1.57
C GLY A 49 -4.85 -15.35 2.12
N ILE A 50 -4.95 -15.49 3.46
CA ILE A 50 -5.05 -16.80 4.12
C ILE A 50 -6.32 -17.56 3.72
N TYR A 51 -7.38 -16.89 3.33
CA TYR A 51 -8.63 -17.52 2.90
C TYR A 51 -8.49 -18.32 1.59
N ALA A 52 -7.47 -18.06 0.80
CA ALA A 52 -7.14 -18.90 -0.35
C ALA A 52 -6.69 -20.32 0.07
N LEU A 53 -6.16 -20.48 1.29
CA LEU A 53 -5.67 -21.74 1.86
C LEU A 53 -6.60 -22.34 2.88
N ASP A 54 -7.32 -21.54 3.64
CA ASP A 54 -8.25 -21.93 4.71
C ASP A 54 -9.70 -21.69 4.28
N LYS A 55 -10.27 -22.69 3.58
CA LYS A 55 -11.66 -22.62 3.10
C LYS A 55 -12.69 -22.47 4.23
N PRO A 56 -12.60 -23.19 5.37
CA PRO A 56 -13.52 -22.99 6.48
C PRO A 56 -13.51 -21.56 7.02
N ALA A 57 -12.33 -20.94 7.15
CA ALA A 57 -12.22 -19.55 7.56
C ALA A 57 -12.81 -18.59 6.52
N TYR A 58 -12.66 -18.89 5.22
CA TYR A 58 -13.28 -18.13 4.15
C TYR A 58 -14.82 -18.19 4.20
N GLU A 59 -15.39 -19.38 4.41
CA GLU A 59 -16.83 -19.55 4.54
C GLU A 59 -17.40 -18.80 5.75
N GLN A 60 -16.69 -18.79 6.89
CA GLN A 60 -17.08 -17.99 8.05
C GLN A 60 -17.03 -16.49 7.76
N TRP A 61 -16.00 -16.04 7.06
CA TRP A 61 -15.90 -14.65 6.64
C TRP A 61 -17.07 -14.26 5.71
N LEU A 62 -17.42 -15.08 4.72
CA LEU A 62 -18.58 -14.84 3.85
C LEU A 62 -19.89 -14.71 4.63
N GLN A 63 -20.08 -15.49 5.70
CA GLN A 63 -21.27 -15.38 6.56
C GLN A 63 -21.31 -14.04 7.31
N ILE A 64 -20.15 -13.53 7.74
CA ILE A 64 -20.05 -12.21 8.38
C ILE A 64 -20.37 -11.10 7.37
N GLU A 65 -19.92 -11.26 6.10
CA GLU A 65 -20.15 -10.31 5.02
C GLU A 65 -21.61 -10.26 4.52
N GLU A 66 -22.47 -11.21 4.90
CA GLU A 66 -23.91 -11.09 4.66
C GLU A 66 -24.56 -9.94 5.46
N PHE A 67 -24.06 -9.66 6.67
CA PHE A 67 -24.48 -8.55 7.53
C PHE A 67 -23.24 -7.97 8.26
N PRO A 68 -22.37 -7.27 7.53
CA PRO A 68 -21.10 -6.86 8.09
C PRO A 68 -21.29 -5.78 9.17
N PRO A 69 -20.68 -5.94 10.35
CA PRO A 69 -20.88 -5.03 11.48
C PRO A 69 -20.34 -3.61 11.21
N TYR A 70 -19.54 -3.44 10.18
CA TYR A 70 -18.97 -2.14 9.78
C TYR A 70 -19.90 -1.29 8.90
N GLU A 71 -21.00 -1.83 8.35
CA GLU A 71 -21.93 -1.04 7.51
C GLU A 71 -22.49 0.17 8.25
N LEU A 72 -22.88 0.02 9.51
CA LEU A 72 -23.37 1.13 10.31
C LEU A 72 -22.32 2.24 10.48
N ALA A 73 -21.06 1.87 10.63
CA ALA A 73 -19.97 2.85 10.71
C ALA A 73 -19.70 3.53 9.37
N ILE A 74 -19.88 2.83 8.24
CA ILE A 74 -19.80 3.41 6.90
C ILE A 74 -20.92 4.42 6.69
N GLU A 75 -22.17 4.09 7.03
CA GLU A 75 -23.31 5.01 6.93
C GLU A 75 -23.10 6.27 7.78
N GLU A 76 -22.63 6.11 9.02
CA GLU A 76 -22.29 7.25 9.88
C GLU A 76 -21.15 8.09 9.28
N GLY A 77 -20.12 7.43 8.75
CA GLY A 77 -19.01 8.10 8.07
C GLY A 77 -19.46 8.89 6.84
N GLU A 78 -20.38 8.36 6.05
CA GLU A 78 -20.97 9.05 4.91
C GLU A 78 -21.76 10.28 5.34
N GLN A 79 -22.56 10.19 6.39
CA GLN A 79 -23.29 11.31 6.95
C GLN A 79 -22.35 12.42 7.42
N LEU A 80 -21.28 12.05 8.16
CA LEU A 80 -20.28 13.00 8.62
C LEU A 80 -19.54 13.66 7.45
N PHE A 81 -19.18 12.89 6.42
CA PHE A 81 -18.51 13.40 5.21
C PHE A 81 -19.36 14.43 4.47
N ASN A 82 -20.67 14.22 4.40
CA ASN A 82 -21.61 15.10 3.72
C ASN A 82 -22.09 16.28 4.60
N THR A 83 -21.72 16.31 5.89
CA THR A 83 -22.09 17.40 6.80
C THR A 83 -21.16 18.59 6.58
N PRO A 84 -21.67 19.78 6.22
CA PRO A 84 -20.84 20.94 5.99
C PRO A 84 -20.21 21.46 7.29
N PHE A 85 -19.02 22.04 7.17
CA PHE A 85 -18.35 22.79 8.23
C PHE A 85 -19.05 24.12 8.49
N ALA A 86 -18.69 24.79 9.58
CA ALA A 86 -19.26 26.09 9.95
C ALA A 86 -19.08 27.20 8.88
N ASN A 87 -18.04 27.07 8.04
CA ASN A 87 -17.77 27.99 6.92
C ASN A 87 -18.55 27.64 5.64
N GLY A 88 -19.40 26.61 5.66
CA GLY A 88 -20.20 26.15 4.53
C GLY A 88 -19.48 25.25 3.52
N LYS A 89 -18.18 24.95 3.72
CA LYS A 89 -17.45 23.96 2.94
C LYS A 89 -17.66 22.56 3.53
N GLY A 90 -17.24 21.53 2.79
CA GLY A 90 -17.27 20.15 3.25
C GLY A 90 -15.98 19.41 2.96
N TYR A 91 -15.92 18.17 3.36
CA TYR A 91 -14.76 17.31 3.09
C TYR A 91 -14.50 17.16 1.57
N ALA A 92 -15.55 17.13 0.76
CA ALA A 92 -15.44 17.06 -0.69
C ALA A 92 -14.64 18.23 -1.31
N ASP A 93 -14.61 19.41 -0.66
CA ASP A 93 -13.85 20.58 -1.12
C ASP A 93 -12.35 20.47 -0.85
N CYS A 94 -11.94 19.55 0.01
CA CYS A 94 -10.54 19.34 0.39
C CYS A 94 -9.81 18.32 -0.51
N PHE A 95 -10.55 17.49 -1.23
CA PHE A 95 -9.98 16.36 -1.94
C PHE A 95 -10.27 16.45 -3.45
N PRO A 96 -9.34 15.99 -4.31
CA PRO A 96 -9.60 15.81 -5.73
C PRO A 96 -10.87 14.99 -5.97
N ASP A 97 -11.63 15.34 -6.99
CA ASP A 97 -12.87 14.65 -7.40
C ASP A 97 -13.89 14.43 -6.26
N GLY A 98 -13.91 15.36 -5.29
CA GLY A 98 -14.78 15.24 -4.13
C GLY A 98 -14.46 14.09 -3.17
N GLY A 99 -13.24 13.56 -3.23
CA GLY A 99 -12.79 12.43 -2.42
C GLY A 99 -13.04 11.06 -3.05
N ILE A 100 -13.56 11.02 -4.27
CA ILE A 100 -13.81 9.74 -4.95
C ILE A 100 -12.49 9.16 -5.47
N GLY A 101 -12.25 7.87 -5.16
CA GLY A 101 -11.10 7.13 -5.69
C GLY A 101 -9.73 7.59 -5.17
N ILE A 102 -9.66 8.29 -4.03
CA ILE A 102 -8.41 8.83 -3.51
C ILE A 102 -7.63 7.88 -2.60
N ARG A 103 -8.27 6.79 -2.11
CA ARG A 103 -7.67 5.89 -1.12
C ARG A 103 -6.30 5.36 -1.54
N GLN A 104 -6.12 5.02 -2.80
CA GLN A 104 -4.86 4.49 -3.34
C GLN A 104 -3.73 5.51 -3.40
N ASN A 105 -4.01 6.80 -3.23
CA ASN A 105 -3.01 7.87 -3.22
C ASN A 105 -2.36 8.04 -1.84
N TYR A 106 -2.83 7.31 -0.84
CA TYR A 106 -2.35 7.35 0.54
C TYR A 106 -1.78 5.99 0.98
N PRO A 107 -0.78 5.97 1.89
CA PRO A 107 -0.05 7.14 2.40
C PRO A 107 0.94 7.69 1.36
N TYR A 108 1.30 8.97 1.49
CA TYR A 108 2.38 9.58 0.72
C TYR A 108 3.31 10.40 1.63
N PHE A 109 4.53 10.67 1.16
CA PHE A 109 5.44 11.57 1.86
C PHE A 109 5.26 12.99 1.33
N ASP A 110 4.87 13.90 2.21
CA ASP A 110 4.72 15.32 1.91
C ASP A 110 6.06 16.02 2.13
N THR A 111 6.68 16.48 1.05
CA THR A 111 7.99 17.13 1.09
C THR A 111 7.97 18.50 1.75
N ASP A 112 6.86 19.21 1.67
CA ASP A 112 6.72 20.55 2.26
C ASP A 112 6.51 20.46 3.77
N ARG A 113 5.84 19.42 4.23
CA ARG A 113 5.62 19.12 5.64
C ARG A 113 6.77 18.30 6.24
N GLY A 114 7.50 17.54 5.42
CA GLY A 114 8.59 16.66 5.85
C GLY A 114 8.11 15.39 6.58
N GLU A 115 6.87 14.95 6.34
CA GLU A 115 6.24 13.84 7.04
C GLU A 115 5.37 12.96 6.14
N VAL A 116 5.02 11.77 6.63
CA VAL A 116 4.07 10.87 5.94
C VAL A 116 2.65 11.32 6.26
N VAL A 117 1.85 11.53 5.21
CA VAL A 117 0.43 11.86 5.30
C VAL A 117 -0.39 10.61 4.99
N THR A 118 -1.17 10.13 5.96
CA THR A 118 -2.20 9.11 5.76
C THR A 118 -3.52 9.76 5.37
N LEU A 119 -4.49 8.98 4.87
CA LEU A 119 -5.81 9.52 4.53
C LEU A 119 -6.52 10.08 5.76
N GLU A 120 -6.43 9.39 6.92
CA GLU A 120 -7.01 9.85 8.17
C GLU A 120 -6.40 11.18 8.63
N TYR A 121 -5.09 11.33 8.45
CA TYR A 121 -4.41 12.60 8.75
C TYR A 121 -4.84 13.70 7.80
N ALA A 122 -4.97 13.42 6.50
CA ALA A 122 -5.46 14.39 5.51
C ALA A 122 -6.91 14.85 5.83
N ILE A 123 -7.78 13.94 6.31
CA ILE A 123 -9.13 14.27 6.78
C ILE A 123 -9.07 15.24 7.98
N ASN A 124 -8.16 15.00 8.93
CA ASN A 124 -7.99 15.90 10.08
C ASN A 124 -7.46 17.28 9.64
N LEU A 125 -6.49 17.32 8.72
CA LEU A 125 -5.99 18.58 8.16
C LEU A 125 -7.10 19.40 7.46
N CYS A 126 -8.00 18.71 6.76
CA CYS A 126 -9.18 19.35 6.15
C CYS A 126 -10.07 19.99 7.21
N ARG A 127 -10.34 19.30 8.32
CA ARG A 127 -11.15 19.81 9.45
C ARG A 127 -10.49 21.01 10.13
N GLU A 128 -9.19 20.96 10.31
CA GLU A 128 -8.43 22.05 10.96
C GLU A 128 -8.41 23.33 10.12
N ALA A 129 -8.46 23.19 8.79
CA ALA A 129 -8.44 24.31 7.86
C ALA A 129 -9.81 24.97 7.61
N ASN A 130 -10.92 24.35 8.04
CA ASN A 130 -12.29 24.77 7.76
C ASN A 130 -13.17 24.79 8.99
#